data_2f5ed6973b1b3160fce42d17ebecfa46
#
_entry.id   2f5ed6973b1b3160fce42d17ebecfa46
#
_cell.length_a   1.000
_cell.length_b   1.000
_cell.length_c   1.000
_cell.angle_alpha   90.00
_cell.angle_beta   90.00
_cell.angle_gamma   90.00
#
_symmetry.space_group_name_H-M   'P 1'
#
loop_
_entity.id
_entity.type
_entity.pdbx_description
1 polymer ?
#
loop_
_entity_poly.entity_id
_entity_poly.type
_entity_poly.pdbx_seq_one_letter_code
_entity_poly.pdbx_strand_id
1 'polypeptide(L)'
;MHQLISRDSKGKIRVVEMKAHWCEDEQAFGIFRTTYQYGGKRTEQPTIFIKEGKSTRTVREQLELEYKSNMKKYLDKGYKALEKPIEEYSEQELHEIIGEVITDTSGFSKHMLAKQADKVKDSSIEKVKMWAVSRKIDGRLMPSLNPIKRGRL
;
A
#
# COMPACT_ATOMS: atom_id res chain seq x y z
N MET A 1 -15.99 13.00 -4.26
CA MET A 1 -15.75 11.67 -3.67
C MET A 1 -14.68 10.97 -4.50
N HIS A 2 -13.67 10.40 -3.87
CA HIS A 2 -12.66 9.59 -4.54
C HIS A 2 -12.71 8.17 -4.01
N GLN A 3 -12.60 7.21 -4.92
CA GLN A 3 -12.53 5.79 -4.58
C GLN A 3 -11.18 5.24 -5.02
N LEU A 4 -10.57 4.48 -4.14
CA LEU A 4 -9.25 3.89 -4.33
C LEU A 4 -9.37 2.39 -4.13
N ILE A 5 -8.71 1.62 -4.97
CA ILE A 5 -8.73 0.16 -4.89
C ILE A 5 -7.33 -0.41 -4.78
N SER A 6 -7.23 -1.54 -4.11
CA SER A 6 -5.98 -2.28 -3.98
C SER A 6 -6.30 -3.76 -3.77
N ARG A 7 -5.32 -4.61 -3.82
CA ARG A 7 -5.45 -6.03 -3.53
C ARG A 7 -4.86 -6.33 -2.16
N ASP A 8 -5.55 -7.12 -1.36
CA ASP A 8 -5.01 -7.59 -0.09
C ASP A 8 -4.09 -8.81 -0.29
N SER A 9 -3.46 -9.27 0.79
CA SER A 9 -2.58 -10.44 0.79
C SER A 9 -3.27 -11.76 0.38
N LYS A 10 -4.61 -11.77 0.38
CA LYS A 10 -5.44 -12.93 0.00
C LYS A 10 -5.99 -12.81 -1.42
N GLY A 11 -5.59 -11.77 -2.17
CA GLY A 11 -6.05 -11.52 -3.53
C GLY A 11 -7.40 -10.82 -3.63
N LYS A 12 -8.04 -10.47 -2.51
CA LYS A 12 -9.34 -9.77 -2.52
C LYS A 12 -9.17 -8.28 -2.76
N ILE A 13 -10.17 -7.67 -3.43
CA ILE A 13 -10.18 -6.25 -3.71
C ILE A 13 -10.55 -5.48 -2.43
N ARG A 14 -9.67 -4.60 -2.00
CA ARG A 14 -9.91 -3.60 -0.95
C ARG A 14 -10.29 -2.28 -1.57
N VAL A 15 -11.30 -1.65 -1.00
CA VAL A 15 -11.82 -0.35 -1.42
C VAL A 15 -11.66 0.65 -0.30
N VAL A 16 -11.24 1.85 -0.65
CA VAL A 16 -11.20 3.01 0.24
C VAL A 16 -11.98 4.13 -0.42
N GLU A 17 -13.01 4.59 0.23
CA GLU A 17 -13.77 5.77 -0.18
C GLU A 17 -13.36 6.97 0.67
N MET A 18 -13.11 8.10 0.01
CA MET A 18 -12.80 9.36 0.68
C MET A 18 -13.77 10.44 0.24
N LYS A 19 -14.37 11.10 1.23
CA LYS A 19 -15.28 12.24 1.04
C LYS A 19 -14.85 13.39 1.93
N ALA A 20 -15.09 14.62 1.49
CA ALA A 20 -14.90 15.80 2.32
C ALA A 20 -16.15 16.68 2.19
N HIS A 21 -16.70 17.07 3.32
CA HIS A 21 -17.85 18.00 3.38
C HIS A 21 -17.86 18.78 4.69
N TRP A 22 -18.65 19.81 4.71
CA TRP A 22 -18.88 20.62 5.91
C TRP A 22 -19.81 19.87 6.88
N CYS A 23 -19.47 19.89 8.16
CA CYS A 23 -20.24 19.32 9.25
C CYS A 23 -20.74 20.47 10.14
N GLU A 24 -22.06 20.70 10.16
CA GLU A 24 -22.65 21.77 10.93
C GLU A 24 -22.51 21.56 12.44
N ASP A 25 -22.67 20.31 12.90
CA ASP A 25 -22.55 19.96 14.32
C ASP A 25 -21.18 20.26 14.90
N GLU A 26 -20.13 20.05 14.11
CA GLU A 26 -18.75 20.29 14.52
C GLU A 26 -18.21 21.66 14.10
N GLN A 27 -18.98 22.43 13.31
CA GLN A 27 -18.57 23.69 12.71
C GLN A 27 -17.20 23.56 12.02
N ALA A 28 -17.01 22.46 11.26
CA ALA A 28 -15.74 22.07 10.68
C ALA A 28 -15.91 21.34 9.35
N PHE A 29 -14.86 21.37 8.51
CA PHE A 29 -14.77 20.42 7.39
C PHE A 29 -14.31 19.06 7.90
N GLY A 30 -15.05 18.02 7.55
CA GLY A 30 -14.72 16.63 7.86
C GLY A 30 -14.18 15.89 6.63
N ILE A 31 -13.09 15.14 6.81
CA ILE A 31 -12.62 14.15 5.84
C ILE A 31 -13.06 12.79 6.34
N PHE A 32 -13.98 12.18 5.63
CA PHE A 32 -14.57 10.87 5.92
C PHE A 32 -13.89 9.82 5.07
N ARG A 33 -13.56 8.70 5.71
CA ARG A 33 -12.93 7.57 5.06
C ARG A 33 -13.68 6.30 5.42
N THR A 34 -14.09 5.57 4.41
CA THR A 34 -14.74 4.27 4.56
C THR A 34 -13.88 3.21 3.88
N THR A 35 -13.62 2.12 4.56
CA THR A 35 -12.82 1.01 4.04
C THR A 35 -13.66 -0.27 4.06
N TYR A 36 -13.57 -1.05 2.98
CA TYR A 36 -14.26 -2.35 2.90
C TYR A 36 -13.58 -3.27 1.88
N GLN A 37 -13.92 -4.54 1.93
CA GLN A 37 -13.64 -5.46 0.82
C GLN A 37 -14.78 -5.37 -0.19
N TYR A 38 -14.48 -5.50 -1.47
CA TYR A 38 -15.50 -5.53 -2.52
C TYR A 38 -16.56 -6.58 -2.19
N GLY A 39 -17.84 -6.20 -2.19
CA GLY A 39 -18.94 -7.04 -1.74
C GLY A 39 -19.03 -7.29 -0.23
N GLY A 40 -18.17 -6.66 0.58
CA GLY A 40 -18.13 -6.86 2.03
C GLY A 40 -18.69 -5.69 2.85
N LYS A 41 -18.65 -5.86 4.17
CA LYS A 41 -19.12 -4.84 5.12
C LYS A 41 -18.24 -3.59 5.09
N ARG A 42 -18.88 -2.43 5.03
CA ARG A 42 -18.22 -1.12 5.11
C ARG A 42 -17.83 -0.81 6.55
N THR A 43 -16.61 -0.30 6.74
CA THR A 43 -16.08 0.13 8.02
C THR A 43 -15.67 1.58 7.93
N GLU A 44 -16.27 2.41 8.74
CA GLU A 44 -15.92 3.82 8.83
C GLU A 44 -14.65 4.01 9.65
N GLN A 45 -13.75 4.85 9.16
CA GLN A 45 -12.55 5.24 9.85
C GLN A 45 -12.79 6.55 10.62
N PRO A 46 -12.02 6.84 11.68
CA PRO A 46 -12.14 8.11 12.39
C PRO A 46 -12.08 9.30 11.44
N THR A 47 -13.05 10.20 11.58
CA THR A 47 -13.15 11.44 10.79
C THR A 47 -12.05 12.41 11.19
N ILE A 48 -11.44 13.08 10.22
CA ILE A 48 -10.48 14.15 10.46
C ILE A 48 -11.23 15.47 10.31
N PHE A 49 -11.37 16.22 11.40
CA PHE A 49 -12.00 17.54 11.39
C PHE A 49 -10.98 18.66 11.27
N ILE A 50 -11.29 19.63 10.41
CA ILE A 50 -10.47 20.81 10.16
C ILE A 50 -11.31 22.03 10.52
N LYS A 51 -11.03 22.60 11.69
CA LYS A 51 -11.75 23.78 12.25
C LYS A 51 -11.08 25.08 11.85
N GLU A 52 -9.76 25.06 11.73
CA GLU A 52 -8.95 26.25 11.44
C GLU A 52 -7.87 25.96 10.40
N GLY A 53 -7.48 26.99 9.67
CA GLY A 53 -6.31 26.94 8.80
C GLY A 53 -5.03 27.02 9.62
N LYS A 54 -3.98 26.33 9.20
CA LYS A 54 -2.65 26.41 9.83
C LYS A 54 -1.79 27.49 9.16
N SER A 55 -1.13 28.30 9.99
CA SER A 55 -0.31 29.42 9.51
C SER A 55 -1.16 30.46 8.76
N THR A 56 -0.79 30.86 7.56
CA THR A 56 -1.48 31.85 6.72
C THR A 56 -2.57 31.25 5.82
N ARG A 57 -2.86 29.93 5.95
CA ARG A 57 -3.81 29.23 5.08
C ARG A 57 -5.24 29.39 5.55
N THR A 58 -6.13 29.45 4.60
CA THR A 58 -7.57 29.35 4.87
C THR A 58 -7.94 27.92 5.25
N VAL A 59 -9.09 27.73 5.90
CA VAL A 59 -9.61 26.41 6.26
C VAL A 59 -9.76 25.52 5.03
N ARG A 60 -10.19 26.09 3.91
CA ARG A 60 -10.36 25.36 2.65
C ARG A 60 -9.02 24.88 2.06
N GLU A 61 -8.01 25.71 2.06
CA GLU A 61 -6.66 25.34 1.63
C GLU A 61 -6.06 24.23 2.52
N GLN A 62 -6.30 24.33 3.83
CA GLN A 62 -5.88 23.31 4.76
C GLN A 62 -6.61 21.99 4.49
N LEU A 63 -7.91 22.03 4.21
CA LEU A 63 -8.69 20.86 3.82
C LEU A 63 -8.11 20.17 2.59
N GLU A 64 -7.82 20.93 1.54
CA GLU A 64 -7.25 20.38 0.31
C GLU A 64 -5.90 19.71 0.54
N LEU A 65 -5.04 20.32 1.36
CA LEU A 65 -3.74 19.75 1.69
C LEU A 65 -3.87 18.45 2.48
N GLU A 66 -4.72 18.43 3.50
CA GLU A 66 -4.96 17.22 4.31
C GLU A 66 -5.60 16.12 3.48
N TYR A 67 -6.53 16.48 2.61
CA TYR A 67 -7.18 15.53 1.70
C TYR A 67 -6.18 14.92 0.72
N LYS A 68 -5.37 15.77 0.04
CA LYS A 68 -4.31 15.33 -0.87
C LYS A 68 -3.26 14.48 -0.16
N SER A 69 -2.88 14.86 1.06
CA SER A 69 -1.93 14.10 1.88
C SER A 69 -2.46 12.71 2.22
N ASN A 70 -3.73 12.61 2.60
CA ASN A 70 -4.36 11.33 2.88
C ASN A 70 -4.49 10.46 1.62
N MET A 71 -4.89 11.05 0.48
CA MET A 71 -4.89 10.36 -0.82
C MET A 71 -3.51 9.80 -1.15
N LYS A 72 -2.48 10.63 -1.05
CA LYS A 72 -1.10 10.22 -1.34
C LYS A 72 -0.65 9.04 -0.49
N LYS A 73 -0.99 9.01 0.81
CA LYS A 73 -0.68 7.87 1.69
C LYS A 73 -1.24 6.54 1.17
N TYR A 74 -2.40 6.55 0.54
CA TYR A 74 -2.98 5.34 -0.07
C TYR A 74 -2.31 5.00 -1.41
N LEU A 75 -2.04 6.00 -2.25
CA LEU A 75 -1.33 5.80 -3.51
C LEU A 75 0.08 5.23 -3.26
N ASP A 76 0.80 5.75 -2.27
CA ASP A 76 2.12 5.24 -1.86
C ASP A 76 2.07 3.79 -1.31
N LYS A 77 0.91 3.35 -0.83
CA LYS A 77 0.66 1.95 -0.44
C LYS A 77 0.23 1.05 -1.61
N GLY A 78 0.24 1.57 -2.83
CA GLY A 78 -0.11 0.81 -4.04
C GLY A 78 -1.59 0.79 -4.38
N TYR A 79 -2.42 1.64 -3.75
CA TYR A 79 -3.80 1.81 -4.18
C TYR A 79 -3.86 2.54 -5.52
N LYS A 80 -4.85 2.19 -6.34
CA LYS A 80 -5.16 2.84 -7.61
C LYS A 80 -6.44 3.66 -7.46
N ALA A 81 -6.42 4.90 -7.95
CA ALA A 81 -7.62 5.73 -7.97
C ALA A 81 -8.55 5.30 -9.11
N LEU A 82 -9.85 5.22 -8.83
CA LEU A 82 -10.87 4.97 -9.84
C LEU A 82 -11.32 6.31 -10.44
N GLU A 83 -11.55 6.30 -11.75
CA GLU A 83 -12.09 7.45 -12.50
C GLU A 83 -13.60 7.53 -12.39
N LYS A 84 -14.27 6.39 -12.28
CA LYS A 84 -15.72 6.24 -12.18
C LYS A 84 -16.09 5.61 -10.83
N PRO A 85 -17.36 5.68 -10.43
CA PRO A 85 -17.86 4.95 -9.25
C PRO A 85 -17.61 3.44 -9.39
N ILE A 86 -17.28 2.79 -8.31
CA ILE A 86 -16.95 1.36 -8.28
C ILE A 86 -18.08 0.48 -8.79
N GLU A 87 -19.32 0.95 -8.65
CA GLU A 87 -20.52 0.26 -9.10
C GLU A 87 -20.61 0.14 -10.65
N GLU A 88 -19.88 0.98 -11.37
CA GLU A 88 -19.82 0.97 -12.83
C GLU A 88 -18.78 0.02 -13.41
N TYR A 89 -17.94 -0.55 -12.55
CA TYR A 89 -16.89 -1.50 -12.95
C TYR A 89 -17.31 -2.93 -12.68
N SER A 90 -17.01 -3.83 -13.61
CA SER A 90 -17.04 -5.26 -13.34
C SER A 90 -15.88 -5.69 -12.45
N GLU A 91 -16.01 -6.81 -11.76
CA GLU A 91 -14.94 -7.36 -10.93
C GLU A 91 -13.66 -7.63 -11.75
N GLN A 92 -13.83 -8.05 -13.02
CA GLN A 92 -12.69 -8.29 -13.93
C GLN A 92 -11.92 -7.01 -14.24
N GLU A 93 -12.62 -5.92 -14.58
CA GLU A 93 -12.01 -4.61 -14.82
C GLU A 93 -11.28 -4.07 -13.60
N LEU A 94 -11.85 -4.26 -12.39
CA LEU A 94 -11.19 -3.89 -11.15
C LEU A 94 -9.89 -4.68 -10.94
N HIS A 95 -9.87 -5.96 -11.27
CA HIS A 95 -8.66 -6.78 -11.22
C HIS A 95 -7.62 -6.33 -12.25
N GLU A 96 -8.02 -5.92 -13.43
CA GLU A 96 -7.12 -5.38 -14.46
C GLU A 96 -6.50 -4.04 -14.03
N ILE A 97 -7.31 -3.13 -13.46
CA ILE A 97 -6.83 -1.83 -12.95
C ILE A 97 -5.79 -2.01 -11.85
N ILE A 98 -6.02 -2.94 -10.93
CA ILE A 98 -5.08 -3.25 -9.85
C ILE A 98 -3.79 -3.86 -10.41
N GLY A 99 -3.90 -4.51 -11.57
CA GLY A 99 -2.82 -5.28 -12.18
C GLY A 99 -2.73 -6.70 -11.62
N GLU A 100 -2.04 -7.56 -12.33
CA GLU A 100 -1.74 -8.91 -11.85
C GLU A 100 -0.92 -8.81 -10.55
N VAL A 101 -1.25 -9.65 -9.59
CA VAL A 101 -0.30 -9.93 -8.52
C VAL A 101 0.90 -10.56 -9.20
N ILE A 102 1.97 -9.80 -9.31
CA ILE A 102 3.27 -10.41 -9.50
C ILE A 102 3.51 -11.20 -8.21
N THR A 103 2.94 -12.38 -8.14
CA THR A 103 3.39 -13.39 -7.21
C THR A 103 4.78 -13.72 -7.72
N ASP A 104 5.74 -12.99 -7.19
CA ASP A 104 7.12 -13.33 -7.43
C ASP A 104 7.34 -14.72 -6.86
N THR A 105 7.18 -15.70 -7.72
CA THR A 105 7.43 -17.11 -7.41
C THR A 105 8.90 -17.34 -7.06
N SER A 106 9.77 -16.33 -7.27
CA SER A 106 11.17 -16.37 -6.90
C SER A 106 11.43 -16.11 -5.41
N GLY A 107 10.41 -15.74 -4.63
CA GLY A 107 10.56 -15.47 -3.20
C GLY A 107 11.21 -14.12 -2.85
N PHE A 108 11.45 -13.25 -3.84
CA PHE A 108 12.05 -11.92 -3.65
C PHE A 108 11.03 -10.81 -3.33
N SER A 109 9.76 -11.13 -3.15
CA SER A 109 8.68 -10.17 -2.94
C SER A 109 8.74 -9.38 -1.63
N LYS A 110 9.59 -9.76 -0.70
CA LYS A 110 9.87 -9.00 0.53
C LYS A 110 11.36 -8.81 0.68
N HIS A 111 11.80 -7.56 0.70
CA HIS A 111 13.12 -7.23 1.20
C HIS A 111 13.21 -7.68 2.66
N MET A 112 13.69 -8.89 2.86
CA MET A 112 13.99 -9.37 4.20
C MET A 112 15.20 -8.58 4.69
N LEU A 113 15.05 -7.96 5.85
CA LEU A 113 16.20 -7.39 6.56
C LEU A 113 17.24 -8.50 6.69
N ALA A 114 18.45 -8.24 6.18
CA ALA A 114 19.55 -9.18 6.28
C ALA A 114 19.79 -9.54 7.74
N LYS A 115 19.59 -10.80 8.10
CA LYS A 115 19.95 -11.31 9.43
C LYS A 115 21.45 -11.55 9.45
N GLN A 116 22.08 -11.25 10.58
CA GLN A 116 23.47 -11.63 10.79
C GLN A 116 23.60 -13.16 10.69
N ALA A 117 24.64 -13.62 10.01
CA ALA A 117 24.82 -15.04 9.72
C ALA A 117 24.85 -15.94 10.97
N ASP A 118 25.37 -15.41 12.08
CA ASP A 118 25.40 -16.06 13.39
C ASP A 118 24.01 -16.30 14.01
N LYS A 119 23.00 -15.57 13.56
CA LYS A 119 21.61 -15.71 14.02
C LYS A 119 20.74 -16.60 13.13
N VAL A 120 21.31 -17.17 12.07
CA VAL A 120 20.61 -18.08 11.17
C VAL A 120 21.00 -19.51 11.50
N LYS A 121 20.00 -20.35 11.79
CA LYS A 121 20.26 -21.77 12.08
C LYS A 121 20.83 -22.46 10.82
N ASP A 122 21.89 -23.23 11.00
CA ASP A 122 22.54 -23.97 9.91
C ASP A 122 21.58 -24.83 9.09
N SER A 123 20.62 -25.48 9.75
CA SER A 123 19.56 -26.25 9.09
C SER A 123 18.70 -25.44 8.13
N SER A 124 18.62 -24.11 8.29
CA SER A 124 17.91 -23.23 7.37
C SER A 124 18.77 -22.89 6.14
N ILE A 125 20.08 -22.89 6.32
CA ILE A 125 21.07 -22.65 5.27
C ILE A 125 21.16 -23.85 4.33
N GLU A 126 21.16 -25.05 4.89
CA GLU A 126 21.27 -26.32 4.13
C GLU A 126 20.07 -26.59 3.20
N LYS A 127 18.88 -26.08 3.54
CA LYS A 127 17.67 -26.24 2.73
C LYS A 127 17.67 -25.41 1.45
N VAL A 128 18.54 -24.44 1.32
CA VAL A 128 18.58 -23.55 0.17
C VAL A 128 19.43 -24.15 -0.94
N LYS A 129 18.81 -24.46 -2.06
CA LYS A 129 19.48 -25.06 -3.23
C LYS A 129 20.38 -24.08 -3.99
N MET A 130 20.09 -22.80 -3.90
CA MET A 130 20.83 -21.73 -4.57
C MET A 130 20.94 -20.49 -3.68
N TRP A 131 22.06 -19.80 -3.74
CA TRP A 131 22.31 -18.56 -3.02
C TRP A 131 22.63 -17.46 -4.02
N ALA A 132 22.03 -16.29 -3.80
CA ALA A 132 22.44 -15.07 -4.46
C ALA A 132 23.22 -14.21 -3.46
N VAL A 133 24.43 -13.86 -3.79
CA VAL A 133 25.28 -13.00 -2.96
C VAL A 133 25.46 -11.68 -3.69
N SER A 134 25.13 -10.59 -3.02
CA SER A 134 25.38 -9.25 -3.54
C SER A 134 26.21 -8.44 -2.57
N ARG A 135 27.04 -7.56 -3.11
CA ARG A 135 27.81 -6.61 -2.30
C ARG A 135 26.90 -5.51 -1.82
N LYS A 136 26.93 -5.20 -0.51
CA LYS A 136 26.21 -4.07 0.04
C LYS A 136 26.96 -2.78 -0.31
N ILE A 137 26.34 -1.91 -1.10
CA ILE A 137 26.86 -0.59 -1.43
C ILE A 137 25.92 0.44 -0.78
N ASP A 138 26.46 1.35 0.00
CA ASP A 138 25.74 2.49 0.64
C ASP A 138 24.44 2.09 1.35
N GLY A 139 24.45 0.94 2.03
CA GLY A 139 23.28 0.44 2.75
C GLY A 139 22.17 -0.13 1.88
N ARG A 140 22.31 -0.16 0.56
CA ARG A 140 21.36 -0.77 -0.37
C ARG A 140 21.83 -2.17 -0.77
N LEU A 141 20.92 -3.14 -0.72
CA LEU A 141 21.15 -4.46 -1.30
C LEU A 141 20.92 -4.38 -2.80
N MET A 142 21.97 -4.61 -3.59
CA MET A 142 21.78 -4.82 -5.02
C MET A 142 21.60 -6.31 -5.27
N PRO A 143 20.46 -6.75 -5.85
CA PRO A 143 20.29 -8.14 -6.21
C PRO A 143 21.30 -8.56 -7.25
N SER A 144 22.02 -9.65 -7.01
CA SER A 144 22.90 -10.26 -8.01
C SER A 144 22.05 -10.97 -9.05
N LEU A 145 22.26 -10.67 -10.32
CA LEU A 145 21.58 -11.32 -11.44
C LEU A 145 22.10 -12.75 -11.70
N ASN A 146 23.22 -13.14 -11.09
CA ASN A 146 23.82 -14.45 -11.29
C ASN A 146 23.68 -15.34 -10.06
N PRO A 147 22.84 -16.39 -10.10
CA PRO A 147 22.81 -17.38 -9.03
C PRO A 147 24.11 -18.17 -8.98
N ILE A 148 24.77 -18.15 -7.83
CA ILE A 148 25.96 -18.95 -7.59
C ILE A 148 25.52 -20.39 -7.27
N LYS A 149 25.84 -21.34 -8.14
CA LYS A 149 25.67 -22.75 -7.83
C LYS A 149 26.64 -23.12 -6.71
N ARG A 150 26.15 -23.80 -5.70
CA ARG A 150 26.99 -24.35 -4.64
C ARG A 150 27.94 -25.35 -5.28
N GLY A 151 29.23 -25.02 -5.40
CA GLY A 151 30.24 -25.99 -5.73
C GLY A 151 30.26 -27.06 -4.62
N ARG A 152 30.33 -28.33 -5.00
CA ARG A 152 30.70 -29.40 -4.05
C ARG A 152 32.08 -29.10 -3.54
N LEU A 153 32.20 -28.93 -2.26
CA LEU A 153 33.45 -29.10 -1.56
C LEU A 153 33.75 -30.56 -1.46
#